data_e1718eb42160801591fbefb44e5c21b2
#
_entry.id   e1718eb42160801591fbefb44e5c21b2
#
_cell.length_a   1.000
_cell.length_b   1.000
_cell.length_c   1.000
_cell.angle_alpha   90.00
_cell.angle_beta   90.00
_cell.angle_gamma   90.00
#
_symmetry.space_group_name_H-M   'P 1'
#
loop_
_entity.id
_entity.type
_entity.pdbx_description
1 polymer ?
#
loop_
_entity_poly.entity_id
_entity_poly.type
_entity_poly.pdbx_seq_one_letter_code
_entity_poly.pdbx_strand_id
1 'polypeptide(L)'
;MIIWLASYPKSGNTWVRAFLASILYSEKGINDFSTLHKIQQFPRKEQFEGLVDDVQNPKKILENWKNAQDKINLNNEIKLLKTHHVLCKMDNFEFTDNSNSLGAIYIVRDPRTVLLSIKHHFGMKDFNEARNFITNENIWLGINKSDKYKNRANKVPTLISSWRVNYLSWKNKIQNSLIVKYEDLLENPHKEFFKITKFMEKLMDCKF
;
A
#
# COMPACT_ATOMS: atom_id res chain seq x y z
N MET A 1 -12.52 -3.92 10.13
CA MET A 1 -11.48 -4.74 9.45
C MET A 1 -10.85 -3.95 8.29
N ILE A 2 -9.66 -4.31 7.85
CA ILE A 2 -8.91 -3.56 6.84
C ILE A 2 -9.08 -4.20 5.45
N ILE A 3 -9.38 -3.38 4.44
CA ILE A 3 -9.21 -3.71 3.03
C ILE A 3 -7.93 -3.01 2.55
N TRP A 4 -6.98 -3.78 2.04
CA TRP A 4 -5.70 -3.25 1.59
C TRP A 4 -5.75 -2.78 0.14
N LEU A 5 -5.33 -1.55 -0.13
CA LEU A 5 -4.97 -1.07 -1.45
C LEU A 5 -3.45 -1.13 -1.58
N ALA A 6 -2.96 -2.28 -2.01
CA ALA A 6 -1.55 -2.60 -2.03
C ALA A 6 -0.94 -2.48 -3.43
N SER A 7 0.33 -2.14 -3.51
CA SER A 7 1.09 -2.10 -4.75
C SER A 7 2.58 -1.90 -4.47
N TYR A 8 3.43 -2.32 -5.39
CA TYR A 8 4.79 -1.79 -5.44
C TYR A 8 4.76 -0.28 -5.74
N PRO A 9 5.71 0.54 -5.25
CA PRO A 9 5.78 1.96 -5.59
C PRO A 9 5.71 2.21 -7.11
N LYS A 10 5.02 3.28 -7.53
CA LYS A 10 4.89 3.71 -8.93
C LYS A 10 4.07 2.79 -9.85
N SER A 11 3.23 1.91 -9.27
CA SER A 11 2.35 0.99 -10.01
C SER A 11 0.92 1.52 -10.24
N GLY A 12 0.65 2.82 -10.03
CA GLY A 12 -0.68 3.40 -10.28
C GLY A 12 -1.61 3.46 -9.07
N ASN A 13 -1.12 3.19 -7.86
CA ASN A 13 -1.92 3.21 -6.63
C ASN A 13 -2.75 4.49 -6.46
N THR A 14 -2.18 5.66 -6.77
CA THR A 14 -2.87 6.96 -6.63
C THR A 14 -4.12 7.05 -7.51
N TRP A 15 -4.12 6.50 -8.71
CA TRP A 15 -5.26 6.51 -9.60
C TRP A 15 -6.43 5.67 -9.05
N VAL A 16 -6.15 4.42 -8.67
CA VAL A 16 -7.18 3.55 -8.06
C VAL A 16 -7.65 4.11 -6.71
N ARG A 17 -6.73 4.67 -5.92
CA ARG A 17 -7.07 5.32 -4.66
C ARG A 17 -8.00 6.53 -4.85
N ALA A 18 -7.76 7.36 -5.88
CA ALA A 18 -8.60 8.50 -6.20
C ALA A 18 -10.02 8.05 -6.61
N PHE A 19 -10.10 7.02 -7.46
CA PHE A 19 -11.37 6.42 -7.85
C PHE A 19 -12.15 5.89 -6.63
N LEU A 20 -11.52 5.09 -5.79
CA LEU A 20 -12.16 4.54 -4.59
C LEU A 20 -12.55 5.64 -3.59
N ALA A 21 -11.73 6.66 -3.43
CA ALA A 21 -12.06 7.81 -2.58
C ALA A 21 -13.28 8.57 -3.09
N SER A 22 -13.44 8.70 -4.41
CA SER A 22 -14.61 9.35 -5.01
C SER A 22 -15.89 8.56 -4.77
N ILE A 23 -15.86 7.23 -4.89
CA ILE A 23 -17.02 6.38 -4.66
C ILE A 23 -17.39 6.36 -3.17
N LEU A 24 -16.42 6.22 -2.28
CA LEU A 24 -16.66 5.99 -0.85
C LEU A 24 -16.95 7.27 -0.07
N TYR A 25 -16.45 8.42 -0.52
CA TYR A 25 -16.40 9.64 0.31
C TYR A 25 -16.87 10.91 -0.41
N SER A 26 -17.31 10.83 -1.67
CA SER A 26 -17.84 11.97 -2.40
C SER A 26 -19.35 11.80 -2.62
N GLU A 27 -20.14 12.79 -2.22
CA GLU A 27 -21.60 12.79 -2.43
C GLU A 27 -22.01 12.78 -3.91
N LYS A 28 -21.15 13.30 -4.78
CA LYS A 28 -21.42 13.43 -6.24
C LYS A 28 -20.59 12.52 -7.11
N GLY A 29 -19.79 11.61 -6.51
CA GLY A 29 -18.82 10.79 -7.26
C GLY A 29 -17.71 11.59 -7.96
N ILE A 30 -17.57 12.88 -7.64
CA ILE A 30 -16.58 13.76 -8.24
C ILE A 30 -15.23 13.49 -7.59
N ASN A 31 -14.20 13.31 -8.42
CA ASN A 31 -12.83 13.15 -7.93
C ASN A 31 -12.32 14.49 -7.38
N ASP A 32 -12.35 14.62 -6.06
CA ASP A 32 -11.71 15.71 -5.34
C ASP A 32 -10.48 15.19 -4.59
N PHE A 33 -9.34 15.81 -4.82
CA PHE A 33 -8.11 15.48 -4.10
C PHE A 33 -8.25 15.63 -2.58
N SER A 34 -9.21 16.45 -2.09
CA SER A 34 -9.53 16.57 -0.67
C SER A 34 -10.02 15.24 -0.06
N THR A 35 -10.65 14.36 -0.84
CA THR A 35 -11.12 13.06 -0.36
C THR A 35 -10.01 11.99 -0.32
N LEU A 36 -8.93 12.22 -1.05
CA LEU A 36 -7.84 11.23 -1.17
C LEU A 36 -7.21 10.87 0.18
N HIS A 37 -7.09 11.83 1.10
CA HIS A 37 -6.50 11.60 2.41
C HIS A 37 -7.37 10.71 3.33
N LYS A 38 -8.67 10.52 3.03
CA LYS A 38 -9.54 9.61 3.78
C LYS A 38 -9.11 8.15 3.64
N ILE A 39 -8.48 7.77 2.51
CA ILE A 39 -7.80 6.49 2.38
C ILE A 39 -6.35 6.68 2.85
N GLN A 40 -6.11 6.44 4.13
CA GLN A 40 -4.80 6.66 4.73
C GLN A 40 -3.77 5.63 4.27
N GLN A 41 -2.48 5.97 4.40
CA GLN A 41 -1.40 5.03 4.22
C GLN A 41 -1.16 4.25 5.53
N PHE A 42 -0.81 2.97 5.40
CA PHE A 42 -0.22 2.18 6.47
C PHE A 42 1.18 1.68 6.02
N PRO A 43 2.20 1.78 6.86
CA PRO A 43 2.22 2.39 8.19
C PRO A 43 2.27 3.93 8.16
N ARG A 44 1.73 4.58 9.21
CA ARG A 44 1.84 6.02 9.51
C ARG A 44 2.09 6.21 11.00
N LYS A 45 2.75 7.32 11.36
CA LYS A 45 3.13 7.63 12.75
C LYS A 45 1.94 7.56 13.71
N GLU A 46 0.83 8.17 13.36
CA GLU A 46 -0.37 8.27 14.19
C GLU A 46 -0.97 6.91 14.55
N GLN A 47 -0.75 5.90 13.72
CA GLN A 47 -1.24 4.53 13.96
C GLN A 47 -0.43 3.79 15.03
N PHE A 48 0.80 4.24 15.29
CA PHE A 48 1.72 3.65 16.27
C PHE A 48 1.83 4.48 17.56
N GLU A 49 1.08 5.58 17.69
CA GLU A 49 1.06 6.38 18.92
C GLU A 49 0.58 5.55 20.12
N GLY A 50 1.34 5.60 21.21
CA GLY A 50 1.09 4.80 22.41
C GLY A 50 1.53 3.33 22.30
N LEU A 51 2.02 2.86 21.14
CA LEU A 51 2.55 1.52 20.94
C LEU A 51 4.08 1.50 20.88
N VAL A 52 4.67 2.53 20.27
CA VAL A 52 6.13 2.65 20.14
C VAL A 52 6.59 4.06 20.50
N ASP A 53 7.74 4.16 21.13
CA ASP A 53 8.41 5.41 21.49
C ASP A 53 9.22 6.00 20.33
N ASP A 54 9.79 5.15 19.47
CA ASP A 54 10.57 5.53 18.29
C ASP A 54 10.01 4.89 17.02
N VAL A 55 9.21 5.66 16.28
CA VAL A 55 8.61 5.25 15.01
C VAL A 55 9.60 5.16 13.85
N GLN A 56 10.87 5.56 14.05
CA GLN A 56 11.93 5.40 13.06
C GLN A 56 12.71 4.08 13.23
N ASN A 57 12.50 3.36 14.33
CA ASN A 57 13.13 2.07 14.57
C ASN A 57 12.37 0.96 13.83
N PRO A 58 12.95 0.35 12.78
CA PRO A 58 12.26 -0.68 11.99
C PRO A 58 11.83 -1.89 12.82
N LYS A 59 12.63 -2.29 13.81
CA LYS A 59 12.33 -3.44 14.68
C LYS A 59 11.09 -3.17 15.53
N LYS A 60 10.99 -1.99 16.18
CA LYS A 60 9.82 -1.61 16.97
C LYS A 60 8.54 -1.51 16.13
N ILE A 61 8.65 -1.04 14.90
CA ILE A 61 7.52 -0.99 13.96
C ILE A 61 7.08 -2.40 13.56
N LEU A 62 8.03 -3.28 13.24
CA LEU A 62 7.78 -4.68 12.89
C LEU A 62 7.04 -5.42 14.01
N GLU A 63 7.51 -5.30 15.25
CA GLU A 63 6.92 -5.92 16.43
C GLU A 63 5.48 -5.44 16.71
N ASN A 64 5.11 -4.26 16.20
CA ASN A 64 3.82 -3.62 16.47
C ASN A 64 2.90 -3.50 15.24
N TRP A 65 3.21 -4.14 14.10
CA TRP A 65 2.33 -4.10 12.92
C TRP A 65 0.90 -4.53 13.23
N LYS A 66 0.73 -5.66 13.92
CA LYS A 66 -0.59 -6.17 14.25
C LYS A 66 -1.27 -5.35 15.34
N ASN A 67 -0.56 -4.97 16.40
CA ASN A 67 -1.11 -4.12 17.45
C ASN A 67 -1.65 -2.80 16.90
N ALA A 68 -0.97 -2.20 15.92
CA ALA A 68 -1.45 -0.99 15.25
C ALA A 68 -2.74 -1.27 14.42
N GLN A 69 -2.84 -2.44 13.79
CA GLN A 69 -4.04 -2.83 13.06
C GLN A 69 -5.19 -3.20 13.99
N ASP A 70 -4.94 -3.86 15.10
CA ASP A 70 -5.93 -4.14 16.15
C ASP A 70 -6.52 -2.82 16.66
N LYS A 71 -5.68 -1.82 16.94
CA LYS A 71 -6.11 -0.47 17.31
C LYS A 71 -6.97 0.21 16.24
N ILE A 72 -6.61 0.06 14.95
CA ILE A 72 -7.40 0.57 13.84
C ILE A 72 -8.77 -0.11 13.76
N ASN A 73 -8.87 -1.37 14.11
CA ASN A 73 -10.08 -2.19 13.99
C ASN A 73 -11.03 -2.11 15.21
N LEU A 74 -10.67 -1.41 16.29
CA LEU A 74 -11.45 -1.34 17.54
C LEU A 74 -12.90 -0.88 17.36
N ASN A 75 -13.19 -0.03 16.37
CA ASN A 75 -14.55 0.47 16.13
C ASN A 75 -15.39 -0.42 15.21
N ASN A 76 -14.88 -1.59 14.82
CA ASN A 76 -15.53 -2.55 13.93
C ASN A 76 -15.94 -2.01 12.53
N GLU A 77 -15.40 -0.86 12.13
CA GLU A 77 -15.62 -0.31 10.79
C GLU A 77 -14.69 -0.95 9.77
N ILE A 78 -15.15 -1.05 8.52
CA ILE A 78 -14.28 -1.42 7.40
C ILE A 78 -13.49 -0.19 6.97
N LYS A 79 -12.16 -0.30 6.98
CA LYS A 79 -11.25 0.77 6.59
C LYS A 79 -10.42 0.37 5.39
N LEU A 80 -10.40 1.23 4.39
CA LEU A 80 -9.52 1.06 3.23
C LEU A 80 -8.18 1.75 3.53
N LEU A 81 -7.09 1.00 3.53
CA LEU A 81 -5.74 1.51 3.76
C LEU A 81 -4.82 1.24 2.57
N LYS A 82 -4.11 2.28 2.14
CA LYS A 82 -3.07 2.15 1.12
C LYS A 82 -1.77 1.63 1.74
N THR A 83 -1.11 0.69 1.07
CA THR A 83 0.24 0.27 1.46
C THR A 83 1.15 -0.01 0.26
N HIS A 84 2.47 0.12 0.48
CA HIS A 84 3.52 -0.40 -0.40
C HIS A 84 4.32 -1.52 0.29
N HIS A 85 3.93 -1.88 1.50
CA HIS A 85 4.62 -2.91 2.26
C HIS A 85 4.50 -4.28 1.57
N VAL A 86 5.58 -5.07 1.61
CA VAL A 86 5.52 -6.47 1.23
C VAL A 86 4.69 -7.25 2.26
N LEU A 87 3.86 -8.18 1.83
CA LEU A 87 3.13 -9.06 2.73
C LEU A 87 4.07 -10.18 3.22
N CYS A 88 4.67 -9.99 4.39
CA CYS A 88 5.70 -10.89 4.90
C CYS A 88 5.48 -11.27 6.37
N LYS A 89 6.22 -12.28 6.77
CA LYS A 89 6.54 -12.58 8.16
C LYS A 89 8.04 -12.36 8.33
N MET A 90 8.42 -11.56 9.30
CA MET A 90 9.82 -11.33 9.70
C MET A 90 9.99 -11.73 11.15
N ASP A 91 10.98 -12.55 11.44
CA ASP A 91 11.13 -13.22 12.73
C ASP A 91 9.80 -13.94 13.06
N ASN A 92 9.17 -13.56 14.17
CA ASN A 92 7.85 -14.10 14.57
C ASN A 92 6.69 -13.16 14.29
N PHE A 93 6.92 -12.01 13.62
CA PHE A 93 5.94 -10.96 13.41
C PHE A 93 5.42 -10.97 11.97
N GLU A 94 4.11 -11.12 11.82
CA GLU A 94 3.42 -11.04 10.54
C GLU A 94 2.97 -9.60 10.26
N PHE A 95 3.09 -9.17 8.99
CA PHE A 95 2.62 -7.84 8.60
C PHE A 95 1.13 -7.64 8.89
N THR A 96 0.31 -8.65 8.59
CA THR A 96 -1.13 -8.70 8.88
C THR A 96 -1.60 -10.15 8.92
N ASP A 97 -2.84 -10.36 9.39
CA ASP A 97 -3.49 -11.66 9.42
C ASP A 97 -4.98 -11.56 9.03
N ASN A 98 -5.67 -12.70 9.03
CA ASN A 98 -7.10 -12.79 8.67
C ASN A 98 -8.03 -12.13 9.71
N SER A 99 -7.58 -11.93 10.95
CA SER A 99 -8.37 -11.23 11.97
C SER A 99 -8.38 -9.73 11.72
N ASN A 100 -7.33 -9.20 11.12
CA ASN A 100 -7.17 -7.78 10.81
C ASN A 100 -7.59 -7.42 9.38
N SER A 101 -7.49 -8.35 8.44
CA SER A 101 -7.66 -8.09 7.00
C SER A 101 -8.90 -8.76 6.44
N LEU A 102 -9.78 -7.98 5.83
CA LEU A 102 -10.96 -8.46 5.10
C LEU A 102 -10.61 -8.90 3.68
N GLY A 103 -9.66 -8.21 3.05
CA GLY A 103 -9.20 -8.52 1.70
C GLY A 103 -8.18 -7.51 1.17
N ALA A 104 -7.78 -7.67 -0.10
CA ALA A 104 -6.81 -6.79 -0.74
C ALA A 104 -7.10 -6.56 -2.23
N ILE A 105 -6.87 -5.33 -2.68
CA ILE A 105 -6.72 -4.98 -4.09
C ILE A 105 -5.22 -4.72 -4.29
N TYR A 106 -4.57 -5.53 -5.12
CA TYR A 106 -3.16 -5.34 -5.44
C TYR A 106 -3.00 -4.85 -6.87
N ILE A 107 -2.35 -3.70 -7.04
CA ILE A 107 -2.08 -3.12 -8.35
C ILE A 107 -0.67 -3.52 -8.76
N VAL A 108 -0.57 -4.27 -9.88
CA VAL A 108 0.68 -4.66 -10.51
C VAL A 108 0.92 -3.86 -11.78
N ARG A 109 2.16 -3.53 -12.06
CA ARG A 109 2.58 -2.82 -13.28
C ARG A 109 3.86 -3.46 -13.80
N ASP A 110 4.04 -3.44 -15.14
CA ASP A 110 5.25 -3.95 -15.80
C ASP A 110 6.52 -3.38 -15.13
N PRO A 111 7.43 -4.25 -14.64
CA PRO A 111 8.62 -3.80 -13.92
C PRO A 111 9.53 -2.91 -14.75
N ARG A 112 9.52 -3.02 -16.08
CA ARG A 112 10.29 -2.16 -16.97
C ARG A 112 9.80 -0.71 -16.91
N THR A 113 8.49 -0.50 -16.87
CA THR A 113 7.88 0.83 -16.74
C THR A 113 7.96 1.34 -15.31
N VAL A 114 7.88 0.45 -14.32
CA VAL A 114 8.12 0.78 -12.90
C VAL A 114 9.54 1.29 -12.71
N LEU A 115 10.54 0.63 -13.31
CA LEU A 115 11.95 1.01 -13.24
C LEU A 115 12.17 2.45 -13.74
N LEU A 116 11.60 2.80 -14.91
CA LEU A 116 11.65 4.16 -15.44
C LEU A 116 11.05 5.17 -14.47
N SER A 117 9.86 4.88 -13.95
CA SER A 117 9.13 5.75 -13.04
C SER A 117 9.84 5.93 -11.69
N ILE A 118 10.49 4.89 -11.18
CA ILE A 118 11.29 4.91 -9.95
C ILE A 118 12.54 5.75 -10.14
N LYS A 119 13.28 5.55 -11.24
CA LYS A 119 14.46 6.35 -11.57
C LYS A 119 14.16 7.85 -11.49
N HIS A 120 13.10 8.30 -12.15
CA HIS A 120 12.69 9.70 -12.11
C HIS A 120 12.20 10.16 -10.74
N HIS A 121 11.37 9.36 -10.07
CA HIS A 121 10.76 9.74 -8.81
C HIS A 121 11.75 9.89 -7.65
N PHE A 122 12.76 9.05 -7.61
CA PHE A 122 13.79 9.07 -6.56
C PHE A 122 15.05 9.82 -6.98
N GLY A 123 15.10 10.38 -8.19
CA GLY A 123 16.27 11.12 -8.70
C GLY A 123 17.52 10.25 -8.82
N MET A 124 17.33 8.98 -9.24
CA MET A 124 18.42 8.03 -9.36
C MET A 124 19.33 8.38 -10.53
N LYS A 125 20.64 8.18 -10.33
CA LYS A 125 21.69 8.55 -11.27
C LYS A 125 21.53 7.85 -12.64
N ASP A 126 21.33 6.56 -12.61
CA ASP A 126 21.28 5.73 -13.81
C ASP A 126 20.30 4.55 -13.70
N PHE A 127 20.20 3.76 -14.76
CA PHE A 127 19.34 2.58 -14.79
C PHE A 127 19.85 1.42 -13.93
N ASN A 128 21.15 1.34 -13.65
CA ASN A 128 21.70 0.29 -12.78
C ASN A 128 21.26 0.52 -11.33
N GLU A 129 21.27 1.78 -10.86
CA GLU A 129 20.75 2.14 -9.55
C GLU A 129 19.27 1.79 -9.42
N ALA A 130 18.46 2.14 -10.43
CA ALA A 130 17.04 1.82 -10.46
C ALA A 130 16.78 0.31 -10.53
N ARG A 131 17.56 -0.43 -11.31
CA ARG A 131 17.49 -1.89 -11.39
C ARG A 131 17.83 -2.53 -10.05
N ASN A 132 18.92 -2.10 -9.43
CA ASN A 132 19.30 -2.60 -8.11
C ASN A 132 18.21 -2.33 -7.08
N PHE A 133 17.55 -1.16 -7.12
CA PHE A 133 16.45 -0.84 -6.24
C PHE A 133 15.27 -1.79 -6.41
N ILE A 134 14.81 -2.09 -7.64
CA ILE A 134 13.63 -2.94 -7.86
C ILE A 134 13.90 -4.44 -7.70
N THR A 135 15.17 -4.86 -7.69
CA THR A 135 15.57 -6.27 -7.53
C THR A 135 16.09 -6.62 -6.14
N ASN A 136 16.43 -5.63 -5.32
CA ASN A 136 16.92 -5.86 -3.96
C ASN A 136 15.76 -6.15 -3.00
N GLU A 137 15.86 -7.25 -2.28
CA GLU A 137 14.84 -7.69 -1.34
C GLU A 137 14.86 -6.96 0.01
N ASN A 138 15.93 -6.22 0.29
CA ASN A 138 16.11 -5.47 1.55
C ASN A 138 15.86 -3.96 1.40
N ILE A 139 14.93 -3.56 0.53
CA ILE A 139 14.58 -2.15 0.34
C ILE A 139 13.52 -1.70 1.35
N TRP A 140 13.92 -0.73 2.15
CA TRP A 140 13.04 -0.01 3.07
C TRP A 140 12.84 1.43 2.60
N LEU A 141 11.60 1.91 2.66
CA LEU A 141 11.26 3.32 2.53
C LEU A 141 11.09 3.93 3.93
N GLY A 142 11.44 5.21 4.07
CA GLY A 142 11.24 5.94 5.33
C GLY A 142 12.35 5.77 6.36
N ILE A 143 13.41 5.01 6.07
CA ILE A 143 14.60 4.96 6.92
C ILE A 143 15.53 6.10 6.51
N ASN A 144 15.76 7.02 7.42
CA ASN A 144 16.68 8.17 7.21
C ASN A 144 18.14 7.72 7.36
N LYS A 145 18.73 7.11 6.33
CA LYS A 145 20.18 6.85 6.29
C LYS A 145 20.98 7.91 5.54
N SER A 146 20.35 8.91 4.92
CA SER A 146 21.04 9.99 4.23
C SER A 146 20.33 11.32 4.41
N ASP A 147 21.10 12.39 4.60
CA ASP A 147 20.62 13.78 4.73
C ASP A 147 19.80 14.29 3.54
N LYS A 148 19.85 13.61 2.39
CA LYS A 148 19.07 13.93 1.20
C LYS A 148 17.56 13.90 1.38
N TYR A 149 17.04 13.31 2.48
CA TYR A 149 15.61 13.11 2.72
C TYR A 149 15.13 13.65 4.08
N LYS A 150 15.89 14.55 4.72
CA LYS A 150 15.58 15.14 6.05
C LYS A 150 14.16 15.72 6.17
N ASN A 151 13.57 16.22 5.08
CA ASN A 151 12.22 16.78 5.08
C ASN A 151 11.09 15.74 5.12
N ARG A 152 11.41 14.45 5.30
CA ARG A 152 10.43 13.36 5.42
C ARG A 152 10.47 12.67 6.79
N ALA A 153 10.84 13.41 7.83
CA ALA A 153 11.02 12.94 9.22
C ALA A 153 9.83 12.18 9.84
N ASN A 154 8.64 12.27 9.24
CA ASN A 154 7.43 11.60 9.74
C ASN A 154 7.10 10.27 9.04
N LYS A 155 7.98 9.74 8.19
CA LYS A 155 7.71 8.48 7.51
C LYS A 155 8.15 7.30 8.36
N VAL A 156 7.20 6.42 8.62
CA VAL A 156 7.45 5.15 9.29
C VAL A 156 8.16 4.18 8.32
N PRO A 157 9.17 3.42 8.78
CA PRO A 157 9.84 2.40 8.00
C PRO A 157 8.85 1.43 7.34
N THR A 158 9.00 1.26 6.03
CA THR A 158 8.13 0.40 5.22
C THR A 158 9.00 -0.50 4.37
N LEU A 159 9.00 -1.80 4.66
CA LEU A 159 9.70 -2.79 3.83
C LEU A 159 8.91 -3.00 2.53
N ILE A 160 9.50 -2.58 1.41
CA ILE A 160 8.88 -2.82 0.10
C ILE A 160 9.44 -4.06 -0.60
N SER A 161 10.62 -4.51 -0.21
CA SER A 161 11.34 -5.63 -0.81
C SER A 161 11.62 -5.42 -2.32
N SER A 162 11.92 -6.49 -3.06
CA SER A 162 12.00 -6.41 -4.53
C SER A 162 10.60 -6.35 -5.16
N TRP A 163 10.51 -5.84 -6.39
CA TRP A 163 9.24 -5.81 -7.13
C TRP A 163 8.60 -7.20 -7.22
N ARG A 164 9.41 -8.22 -7.51
CA ARG A 164 8.96 -9.62 -7.64
C ARG A 164 8.41 -10.16 -6.32
N VAL A 165 9.16 -10.01 -5.24
CA VAL A 165 8.76 -10.53 -3.92
C VAL A 165 7.53 -9.79 -3.40
N ASN A 166 7.46 -8.47 -3.57
CA ASN A 166 6.29 -7.69 -3.19
C ASN A 166 5.03 -8.18 -3.92
N TYR A 167 5.08 -8.32 -5.25
CA TYR A 167 3.94 -8.81 -6.02
C TYR A 167 3.52 -10.23 -5.61
N LEU A 168 4.46 -11.16 -5.54
CA LEU A 168 4.17 -12.56 -5.22
C LEU A 168 3.62 -12.73 -3.80
N SER A 169 4.05 -11.89 -2.86
CA SER A 169 3.57 -11.95 -1.48
C SER A 169 2.07 -11.68 -1.38
N TRP A 170 1.57 -10.68 -2.09
CA TRP A 170 0.16 -10.32 -2.09
C TRP A 170 -0.71 -11.26 -2.93
N LYS A 171 -0.17 -11.80 -4.04
CA LYS A 171 -0.90 -12.67 -4.96
C LYS A 171 -1.42 -13.94 -4.30
N ASN A 172 -0.68 -14.51 -3.35
CA ASN A 172 -0.90 -15.90 -2.90
C ASN A 172 -1.29 -16.02 -1.42
N LYS A 173 -1.37 -14.92 -0.65
CA LYS A 173 -1.43 -15.02 0.82
C LYS A 173 -2.67 -14.42 1.47
N ILE A 174 -3.48 -13.63 0.78
CA ILE A 174 -4.73 -13.09 1.32
C ILE A 174 -5.92 -13.83 0.69
N GLN A 175 -6.83 -14.30 1.55
CA GLN A 175 -7.99 -15.11 1.16
C GLN A 175 -8.89 -14.43 0.12
N ASN A 176 -9.14 -13.12 0.30
CA ASN A 176 -9.90 -12.31 -0.64
C ASN A 176 -8.96 -11.31 -1.30
N SER A 177 -8.46 -11.61 -2.50
CA SER A 177 -7.57 -10.70 -3.23
C SER A 177 -8.00 -10.49 -4.67
N LEU A 178 -7.94 -9.24 -5.13
CA LEU A 178 -8.11 -8.84 -6.52
C LEU A 178 -6.78 -8.30 -7.05
N ILE A 179 -6.25 -8.93 -8.10
CA ILE A 179 -5.09 -8.40 -8.82
C ILE A 179 -5.57 -7.55 -9.98
N VAL A 180 -5.09 -6.31 -10.03
CA VAL A 180 -5.41 -5.32 -11.08
C VAL A 180 -4.12 -4.96 -11.80
N LYS A 181 -4.08 -5.16 -13.12
CA LYS A 181 -2.96 -4.72 -13.93
C LYS A 181 -3.12 -3.24 -14.30
N TYR A 182 -2.06 -2.49 -14.12
CA TYR A 182 -2.04 -1.07 -14.50
C TYR A 182 -2.27 -0.86 -16.00
N GLU A 183 -1.76 -1.76 -16.81
CA GLU A 183 -1.91 -1.76 -18.27
C GLU A 183 -3.36 -1.96 -18.67
N ASP A 184 -4.08 -2.89 -18.02
CA ASP A 184 -5.53 -3.10 -18.28
C ASP A 184 -6.36 -1.87 -17.86
N LEU A 185 -5.96 -1.17 -16.78
CA LEU A 185 -6.58 0.11 -16.40
C LEU A 185 -6.38 1.21 -17.46
N LEU A 186 -5.23 1.25 -18.13
CA LEU A 186 -4.98 2.20 -19.23
C LEU A 186 -5.79 1.86 -20.47
N GLU A 187 -5.89 0.58 -20.82
CA GLU A 187 -6.58 0.11 -22.00
C GLU A 187 -8.11 0.22 -21.86
N ASN A 188 -8.66 -0.22 -20.73
CA ASN A 188 -10.10 -0.20 -20.49
C ASN A 188 -10.42 0.17 -19.03
N PRO A 189 -10.33 1.46 -18.66
CA PRO A 189 -10.56 1.91 -17.29
C PRO A 189 -11.97 1.59 -16.79
N HIS A 190 -13.01 1.71 -17.61
CA HIS A 190 -14.39 1.41 -17.20
C HIS A 190 -14.55 -0.05 -16.75
N LYS A 191 -14.04 -0.98 -17.51
CA LYS A 191 -14.10 -2.42 -17.19
C LYS A 191 -13.37 -2.73 -15.89
N GLU A 192 -12.16 -2.23 -15.72
CA GLU A 192 -11.35 -2.54 -14.55
C GLU A 192 -11.88 -1.83 -13.29
N PHE A 193 -12.37 -0.60 -13.39
CA PHE A 193 -13.01 0.07 -12.26
C PHE A 193 -14.34 -0.60 -11.87
N PHE A 194 -15.13 -1.05 -12.84
CA PHE A 194 -16.32 -1.85 -12.56
C PHE A 194 -15.99 -3.15 -11.79
N LYS A 195 -14.96 -3.85 -12.22
CA LYS A 195 -14.45 -5.05 -11.54
C LYS A 195 -13.99 -4.77 -10.10
N ILE A 196 -13.28 -3.65 -9.88
CA ILE A 196 -12.88 -3.18 -8.55
C ILE A 196 -14.12 -2.90 -7.70
N THR A 197 -15.11 -2.18 -8.24
CA THR A 197 -16.36 -1.86 -7.54
C THR A 197 -17.10 -3.13 -7.11
N LYS A 198 -17.27 -4.10 -8.01
CA LYS A 198 -17.91 -5.39 -7.70
C LYS A 198 -17.16 -6.19 -6.64
N PHE A 199 -15.85 -6.14 -6.65
CA PHE A 199 -15.04 -6.75 -5.59
C PHE A 199 -15.23 -6.06 -4.24
N MET A 200 -15.28 -4.73 -4.21
CA MET A 200 -15.54 -3.95 -2.99
C MET A 200 -16.95 -4.19 -2.46
N GLU A 201 -17.98 -4.19 -3.32
CA GLU A 201 -19.37 -4.51 -2.95
C GLU A 201 -19.45 -5.88 -2.25
N LYS A 202 -18.78 -6.89 -2.80
CA LYS A 202 -18.72 -8.23 -2.21
C LYS A 202 -18.04 -8.24 -0.83
N LEU A 203 -16.95 -7.49 -0.65
CA LEU A 203 -16.23 -7.45 0.62
C LEU A 203 -16.98 -6.67 1.70
N MET A 204 -17.68 -5.62 1.31
CA MET A 204 -18.35 -4.70 2.24
C MET A 204 -19.82 -5.06 2.46
N ASP A 205 -20.33 -6.07 1.76
CA ASP A 205 -21.75 -6.47 1.73
C ASP A 205 -22.68 -5.27 1.48
N CYS A 206 -22.33 -4.46 0.49
CA CYS A 206 -23.09 -3.26 0.10
C CYS A 206 -23.10 -3.08 -1.42
N LYS A 207 -23.91 -2.14 -1.91
CA LYS A 207 -23.92 -1.69 -3.32
C LYS A 207 -23.48 -0.23 -3.38
N PHE A 208 -22.69 0.10 -4.41
CA PHE A 208 -22.27 1.47 -4.72
C PHE A 208 -23.03 2.03 -5.93
#